data_d767ff8fa4b6202a391737299bcd6950
#
_entry.id   d767ff8fa4b6202a391737299bcd6950
#
_cell.length_a   1.000
_cell.length_b   1.000
_cell.length_c   1.000
_cell.angle_alpha   90.00
_cell.angle_beta   90.00
_cell.angle_gamma   90.00
#
_symmetry.space_group_name_H-M   'P 1'
#
loop_
_entity.id
_entity.type
_entity.pdbx_description
1 polymer ?
#
loop_
_entity_poly.entity_id
_entity_poly.type
_entity_poly.pdbx_seq_one_letter_code
_entity_poly.pdbx_strand_id
1 'polypeptide(L)'
;CGLGKIQNVSKYNQEVNASILEFIDNLDEYIEWCDFAICRCGAGTLSEISQKKRGMIMIPLPESIDNHQYFNAVFYEENNQGKIFQEKDSLDSLSYLLRKTIHEKIYQNWKKKEPPIDHSRAASLMLGEIHKDNAAI
;
A
#
# COMPACT_ATOMS: atom_id res chain seq x y z
N CYS A 1 2.45 3.60 11.83
CA CYS A 1 2.15 4.96 11.35
C CYS A 1 1.58 5.76 12.50
N GLY A 2 2.34 6.69 13.06
CA GLY A 2 1.81 7.63 14.05
C GLY A 2 0.78 8.53 13.38
N LEU A 3 -0.45 8.50 13.85
CA LEU A 3 -1.43 9.50 13.48
C LEU A 3 -0.95 10.85 14.05
N GLY A 4 -0.56 11.77 13.17
CA GLY A 4 -0.42 13.16 13.56
C GLY A 4 -1.73 13.64 14.23
N LYS A 5 -1.67 14.72 15.00
CA LYS A 5 -2.88 15.24 15.69
C LYS A 5 -4.01 15.42 14.69
N ILE A 6 -5.00 14.51 14.72
CA ILE A 6 -6.21 14.62 13.91
C ILE A 6 -7.06 15.72 14.55
N GLN A 7 -7.14 16.86 13.89
CA GLN A 7 -8.05 17.93 14.27
C GLN A 7 -9.44 17.63 13.67
N ASN A 8 -10.48 17.68 14.51
CA ASN A 8 -11.90 17.52 14.12
C ASN A 8 -12.37 16.10 13.76
N VAL A 9 -11.97 15.09 14.52
CA VAL A 9 -12.48 13.71 14.40
C VAL A 9 -14.02 13.64 14.43
N SER A 10 -14.68 14.47 15.24
CA SER A 10 -16.13 14.49 15.41
C SER A 10 -16.91 14.81 14.13
N LYS A 11 -16.34 15.57 13.19
CA LYS A 11 -17.01 15.94 11.94
C LYS A 11 -17.14 14.74 10.98
N TYR A 12 -16.14 13.87 10.96
CA TYR A 12 -16.14 12.72 10.04
C TYR A 12 -17.13 11.64 10.47
N ASN A 13 -17.36 11.47 11.76
CA ASN A 13 -18.27 10.44 12.28
C ASN A 13 -19.75 10.74 12.03
N GLN A 14 -20.11 11.96 11.65
CA GLN A 14 -21.50 12.35 11.38
C GLN A 14 -21.92 12.14 9.92
N GLU A 15 -20.98 12.23 8.98
CA GLU A 15 -21.28 12.18 7.54
C GLU A 15 -20.96 10.80 6.92
N VAL A 16 -20.07 10.04 7.53
CA VAL A 16 -19.62 8.73 7.04
C VAL A 16 -19.48 7.75 8.20
N ASN A 17 -19.73 6.47 7.95
CA ASN A 17 -19.45 5.43 8.93
C ASN A 17 -17.93 5.20 9.00
N ALA A 18 -17.27 5.99 9.85
CA ALA A 18 -15.82 5.98 10.00
C ALA A 18 -15.43 5.58 11.43
N SER A 19 -14.45 4.69 11.53
CA SER A 19 -13.76 4.38 12.79
C SER A 19 -12.36 4.97 12.75
N ILE A 20 -12.02 5.76 13.76
CA ILE A 20 -10.71 6.40 13.87
C ILE A 20 -9.99 5.80 15.07
N LEU A 21 -8.85 5.19 14.84
CA LEU A 21 -8.04 4.50 15.82
C LEU A 21 -6.66 5.14 15.91
N GLU A 22 -6.18 5.40 17.12
CA GLU A 22 -4.81 5.90 17.32
C GLU A 22 -3.77 4.85 16.99
N PHE A 23 -4.09 3.59 17.27
CA PHE A 23 -3.24 2.44 17.03
C PHE A 23 -4.10 1.21 16.67
N ILE A 24 -3.55 0.33 15.85
CA ILE A 24 -4.16 -0.93 15.46
C ILE A 24 -3.24 -2.06 15.89
N ASP A 25 -3.70 -2.88 16.84
CA ASP A 25 -2.92 -4.01 17.37
C ASP A 25 -2.78 -5.14 16.33
N ASN A 26 -3.82 -5.37 15.55
CA ASN A 26 -3.87 -6.43 14.55
C ASN A 26 -4.17 -5.86 13.17
N LEU A 27 -3.15 -5.28 12.54
CA LEU A 27 -3.28 -4.66 11.21
C LEU A 27 -3.66 -5.68 10.12
N ASP A 28 -3.22 -6.92 10.26
CA ASP A 28 -3.51 -8.00 9.31
C ASP A 28 -5.01 -8.23 9.12
N GLU A 29 -5.79 -8.25 10.19
CA GLU A 29 -7.24 -8.42 10.12
C GLU A 29 -7.92 -7.28 9.36
N TYR A 30 -7.47 -6.05 9.58
CA TYR A 30 -7.98 -4.88 8.85
C TYR A 30 -7.63 -4.92 7.38
N ILE A 31 -6.42 -5.35 7.03
CA ILE A 31 -6.01 -5.52 5.63
C ILE A 31 -6.84 -6.63 4.97
N GLU A 32 -7.07 -7.75 5.63
CA GLU A 32 -7.90 -8.83 5.09
C GLU A 32 -9.36 -8.44 4.92
N TRP A 33 -9.88 -7.59 5.80
CA TRP A 33 -11.24 -7.11 5.75
C TRP A 33 -11.48 -6.04 4.68
N CYS A 34 -10.53 -5.14 4.44
CA CYS A 34 -10.73 -3.99 3.57
C CYS A 34 -10.90 -4.37 2.09
N ASP A 35 -11.54 -3.51 1.32
CA ASP A 35 -11.60 -3.64 -0.13
C ASP A 35 -10.34 -3.19 -0.81
N PHE A 36 -9.76 -2.08 -0.38
CA PHE A 36 -8.46 -1.56 -0.76
C PHE A 36 -7.92 -0.65 0.35
N ALA A 37 -6.65 -0.38 0.34
CA ALA A 37 -5.99 0.47 1.31
C ALA A 37 -5.55 1.80 0.70
N ILE A 38 -5.50 2.84 1.51
CA ILE A 38 -4.82 4.10 1.19
C ILE A 38 -3.64 4.20 2.14
N CYS A 39 -2.43 4.27 1.64
CA CYS A 39 -1.25 4.17 2.48
C CYS A 39 -0.05 4.95 1.95
N ARG A 40 0.92 5.18 2.83
CA ARG A 40 2.27 5.57 2.45
C ARG A 40 3.02 4.41 1.80
N CYS A 41 4.10 4.71 1.09
CA CYS A 41 4.76 3.73 0.22
C CYS A 41 6.05 3.17 0.83
N GLY A 42 6.03 2.87 2.13
CA GLY A 42 7.08 2.09 2.76
C GLY A 42 7.07 0.64 2.22
N ALA A 43 8.26 0.08 1.97
CA ALA A 43 8.39 -1.25 1.37
C ALA A 43 7.63 -2.35 2.15
N GLY A 44 7.74 -2.35 3.48
CA GLY A 44 7.03 -3.29 4.34
C GLY A 44 5.52 -3.18 4.20
N THR A 45 4.98 -1.96 4.31
CA THR A 45 3.54 -1.71 4.20
C THR A 45 2.96 -2.19 2.87
N LEU A 46 3.60 -1.82 1.75
CA LEU A 46 3.13 -2.22 0.43
C LEU A 46 3.17 -3.73 0.24
N SER A 47 4.24 -4.36 0.75
CA SER A 47 4.40 -5.81 0.71
C SER A 47 3.31 -6.54 1.51
N GLU A 48 3.04 -6.12 2.74
CA GLU A 48 1.99 -6.72 3.58
C GLU A 48 0.62 -6.65 2.92
N ILE A 49 0.23 -5.48 2.40
CA ILE A 49 -1.05 -5.29 1.73
C ILE A 49 -1.14 -6.14 0.46
N SER A 50 -0.07 -6.16 -0.33
CA SER A 50 0.01 -6.95 -1.56
C SER A 50 -0.13 -8.45 -1.32
N GLN A 51 0.54 -8.99 -0.28
CA GLN A 51 0.45 -10.41 0.07
C GLN A 51 -0.96 -10.84 0.46
N LYS A 52 -1.74 -9.93 1.04
CA LYS A 52 -3.16 -10.16 1.32
C LYS A 52 -4.06 -9.96 0.08
N LYS A 53 -3.47 -9.77 -1.10
CA LYS A 53 -4.15 -9.54 -2.37
C LYS A 53 -5.14 -8.37 -2.31
N ARG A 54 -4.73 -7.29 -1.65
CA ARG A 54 -5.49 -6.03 -1.58
C ARG A 54 -4.85 -4.99 -2.46
N GLY A 55 -5.69 -4.21 -3.14
CA GLY A 55 -5.23 -3.08 -3.92
C GLY A 55 -4.92 -1.86 -3.06
N MET A 56 -4.20 -0.93 -3.63
CA MET A 56 -3.71 0.23 -2.91
C MET A 56 -3.88 1.53 -3.69
N ILE A 57 -4.26 2.61 -2.99
CA ILE A 57 -3.96 3.96 -3.43
C ILE A 57 -2.73 4.40 -2.64
N MET A 58 -1.63 4.55 -3.36
CA MET A 58 -0.31 4.75 -2.80
C MET A 58 0.06 6.22 -2.81
N ILE A 59 0.35 6.77 -1.64
CA ILE A 59 0.72 8.18 -1.47
C ILE A 59 2.17 8.26 -1.01
N PRO A 60 3.14 8.38 -1.94
CA PRO A 60 4.55 8.46 -1.57
C PRO A 60 4.83 9.71 -0.73
N LEU A 61 5.70 9.58 0.25
CA LEU A 61 6.18 10.72 1.03
C LEU A 61 7.10 11.57 0.14
N PRO A 62 6.81 12.87 -0.08
CA PRO A 62 7.58 13.70 -1.01
C PRO A 62 9.06 13.86 -0.66
N GLU A 63 9.37 13.85 0.63
CA GLU A 63 10.74 14.05 1.17
C GLU A 63 11.43 12.72 1.53
N SER A 64 10.99 11.60 0.95
CA SER A 64 11.68 10.34 1.18
C SER A 64 13.08 10.37 0.56
N ILE A 65 14.06 9.85 1.28
CA ILE A 65 15.45 9.76 0.83
C ILE A 65 15.50 9.11 -0.54
N ASP A 66 16.16 9.76 -1.51
CA ASP A 66 16.32 9.26 -2.89
C ASP A 66 15.00 8.84 -3.58
N ASN A 67 13.87 9.42 -3.18
CA ASN A 67 12.53 9.07 -3.70
C ASN A 67 12.16 7.58 -3.55
N HIS A 68 12.71 6.87 -2.57
CA HIS A 68 12.46 5.44 -2.39
C HIS A 68 10.97 5.10 -2.34
N GLN A 69 10.16 5.91 -1.66
CA GLN A 69 8.73 5.64 -1.58
C GLN A 69 8.03 5.76 -2.94
N TYR A 70 8.43 6.71 -3.77
CA TYR A 70 7.88 6.84 -5.10
C TYR A 70 8.23 5.63 -5.99
N PHE A 71 9.48 5.17 -5.97
CA PHE A 71 9.88 4.00 -6.74
C PHE A 71 9.22 2.71 -6.24
N ASN A 72 9.04 2.56 -4.93
CA ASN A 72 8.25 1.46 -4.39
C ASN A 72 6.82 1.47 -4.94
N ALA A 73 6.18 2.64 -4.97
CA ALA A 73 4.82 2.77 -5.49
C ALA A 73 4.74 2.44 -6.99
N VAL A 74 5.71 2.93 -7.80
CA VAL A 74 5.79 2.63 -9.24
C VAL A 74 5.82 1.13 -9.49
N PHE A 75 6.63 0.39 -8.73
CA PHE A 75 6.73 -1.06 -8.86
C PHE A 75 5.36 -1.75 -8.70
N TYR A 76 4.57 -1.37 -7.69
CA TYR A 76 3.25 -1.98 -7.47
C TYR A 76 2.20 -1.48 -8.48
N GLU A 77 2.28 -0.23 -8.95
CA GLU A 77 1.39 0.28 -9.99
C GLU A 77 1.61 -0.43 -11.32
N GLU A 78 2.86 -0.64 -11.73
CA GLU A 78 3.22 -1.39 -12.95
C GLU A 78 2.75 -2.84 -12.89
N ASN A 79 2.69 -3.42 -11.69
CA ASN A 79 2.13 -4.75 -11.47
C ASN A 79 0.59 -4.76 -11.27
N ASN A 80 -0.08 -3.67 -11.57
CA ASN A 80 -1.55 -3.52 -11.47
C ASN A 80 -2.11 -3.83 -10.08
N GLN A 81 -1.40 -3.44 -9.03
CA GLN A 81 -1.84 -3.62 -7.64
C GLN A 81 -2.35 -2.35 -6.97
N GLY A 82 -2.42 -1.27 -7.72
CA GLY A 82 -2.92 -0.01 -7.19
C GLY A 82 -2.69 1.17 -8.11
N LYS A 83 -2.88 2.35 -7.56
CA LYS A 83 -2.66 3.64 -8.21
C LYS A 83 -1.87 4.58 -7.31
N ILE A 84 -1.00 5.37 -7.93
CA ILE A 84 -0.24 6.40 -7.25
C ILE A 84 -1.05 7.69 -7.22
N PHE A 85 -1.07 8.34 -6.06
CA PHE A 85 -1.48 9.72 -5.89
C PHE A 85 -0.33 10.50 -5.24
N GLN A 86 0.06 11.62 -5.82
CA GLN A 86 1.13 12.46 -5.26
C GLN A 86 0.54 13.63 -4.49
N GLU A 87 1.13 13.99 -3.34
CA GLU A 87 0.64 15.10 -2.50
C GLU A 87 0.61 16.45 -3.20
N LYS A 88 1.43 16.63 -4.25
CA LYS A 88 1.39 17.85 -5.10
C LYS A 88 0.14 17.95 -5.96
N ASP A 89 -0.60 16.85 -6.14
CA ASP A 89 -1.81 16.82 -6.92
C ASP A 89 -2.97 17.43 -6.12
N SER A 90 -4.00 17.90 -6.79
CA SER A 90 -5.13 18.54 -6.12
C SER A 90 -6.02 17.54 -5.37
N LEU A 91 -6.71 18.01 -4.33
CA LEU A 91 -7.70 17.20 -3.61
C LEU A 91 -8.85 16.75 -4.53
N ASP A 92 -9.17 17.52 -5.57
CA ASP A 92 -10.16 17.13 -6.58
C ASP A 92 -9.70 15.91 -7.36
N SER A 93 -8.40 15.83 -7.68
CA SER A 93 -7.80 14.64 -8.32
C SER A 93 -7.90 13.41 -7.43
N LEU A 94 -7.67 13.56 -6.12
CA LEU A 94 -7.84 12.46 -5.16
C LEU A 94 -9.30 12.02 -5.07
N SER A 95 -10.22 12.99 -4.97
CA SER A 95 -11.67 12.71 -4.96
C SER A 95 -12.11 11.98 -6.22
N TYR A 96 -11.63 12.40 -7.38
CA TYR A 96 -11.91 11.73 -8.64
C TYR A 96 -11.37 10.29 -8.65
N LEU A 97 -10.10 10.08 -8.25
CA LEU A 97 -9.49 8.77 -8.18
C LEU A 97 -10.26 7.83 -7.25
N LEU A 98 -10.65 8.30 -6.06
CA LEU A 98 -11.43 7.52 -5.10
C LEU A 98 -12.81 7.15 -5.65
N ARG A 99 -13.54 8.11 -6.18
CA ARG A 99 -14.87 7.88 -6.78
C ARG A 99 -14.78 6.86 -7.92
N LYS A 100 -13.83 7.03 -8.81
CA LYS A 100 -13.59 6.11 -9.91
C LYS A 100 -13.27 4.71 -9.41
N THR A 101 -12.36 4.58 -8.46
CA THR A 101 -11.98 3.29 -7.87
C THR A 101 -13.19 2.56 -7.27
N ILE A 102 -14.07 3.28 -6.58
CA ILE A 102 -15.25 2.71 -5.93
C ILE A 102 -16.36 2.40 -6.94
N HIS A 103 -16.75 3.36 -7.78
CA HIS A 103 -17.89 3.22 -8.69
C HIS A 103 -17.62 2.19 -9.82
N GLU A 104 -16.42 2.20 -10.38
CA GLU A 104 -16.02 1.25 -11.41
C GLU A 104 -15.49 -0.07 -10.81
N LYS A 105 -15.45 -0.18 -9.49
CA LYS A 105 -14.97 -1.36 -8.76
C LYS A 105 -13.56 -1.81 -9.18
N ILE A 106 -12.69 -0.84 -9.52
CA ILE A 106 -11.34 -1.11 -10.01
C ILE A 106 -10.54 -1.96 -9.00
N TYR A 107 -10.77 -1.74 -7.70
CA TYR A 107 -10.15 -2.50 -6.62
C TYR A 107 -10.35 -4.01 -6.74
N GLN A 108 -11.44 -4.46 -7.37
CA GLN A 108 -11.67 -5.90 -7.59
C GLN A 108 -10.66 -6.51 -8.57
N ASN A 109 -10.15 -5.73 -9.51
CA ASN A 109 -9.11 -6.18 -10.43
C ASN A 109 -7.76 -6.28 -9.70
N TRP A 110 -7.51 -5.38 -8.76
CA TRP A 110 -6.30 -5.44 -7.93
C TRP A 110 -6.28 -6.68 -7.03
N LYS A 111 -7.42 -7.04 -6.43
CA LYS A 111 -7.58 -8.24 -5.58
C LYS A 111 -7.24 -9.55 -6.31
N LYS A 112 -7.36 -9.59 -7.61
CA LYS A 112 -7.10 -10.80 -8.43
C LYS A 112 -5.64 -10.98 -8.79
N LYS A 113 -4.78 -9.99 -8.50
CA LYS A 113 -3.37 -10.06 -8.86
C LYS A 113 -2.58 -10.82 -7.81
N GLU A 114 -1.67 -11.65 -8.29
CA GLU A 114 -0.68 -12.27 -7.41
C GLU A 114 0.35 -11.21 -6.95
N PRO A 115 0.86 -11.33 -5.72
CA PRO A 115 1.92 -10.45 -5.25
C PRO A 115 3.13 -10.50 -6.19
N PRO A 116 3.67 -9.36 -6.61
CA PRO A 116 4.83 -9.32 -7.50
C PRO A 116 6.11 -9.80 -6.81
N ILE A 117 6.14 -9.78 -5.48
CA ILE A 117 7.25 -10.30 -4.67
C ILE A 117 6.70 -11.44 -3.82
N ASP A 118 7.22 -12.63 -4.05
CA ASP A 118 6.97 -13.78 -3.19
C ASP A 118 8.10 -13.88 -2.16
N HIS A 119 7.84 -13.38 -0.96
CA HIS A 119 8.82 -13.41 0.12
C HIS A 119 9.15 -14.83 0.59
N SER A 120 8.30 -15.82 0.30
CA SER A 120 8.61 -17.22 0.60
C SER A 120 9.78 -17.73 -0.26
N ARG A 121 9.95 -17.16 -1.45
CA ARG A 121 11.06 -17.45 -2.36
C ARG A 121 12.29 -16.56 -2.15
N ALA A 122 12.13 -15.39 -1.57
CA ALA A 122 13.25 -14.46 -1.38
C ALA A 122 14.36 -15.07 -0.51
N ALA A 123 13.99 -15.75 0.58
CA ALA A 123 14.95 -16.47 1.43
C ALA A 123 15.65 -17.61 0.69
N SER A 124 14.93 -18.35 -0.14
CA SER A 124 15.49 -19.45 -0.94
C SER A 124 16.46 -18.95 -2.01
N LEU A 125 16.16 -17.80 -2.63
CA LEU A 125 17.04 -17.17 -3.62
C LEU A 125 18.33 -16.64 -2.98
N MET A 126 18.22 -15.97 -1.82
CA MET A 126 19.39 -15.51 -1.06
C MET A 126 20.29 -16.67 -0.63
N LEU A 127 19.72 -17.78 -0.14
CA LEU A 127 20.48 -18.98 0.22
C LEU A 127 21.13 -19.63 -1.01
N GLY A 128 20.45 -19.62 -2.15
CA GLY A 128 20.98 -20.13 -3.41
C GLY A 128 22.17 -19.34 -3.94
N GLU A 129 22.17 -18.02 -3.78
CA GLU A 129 23.32 -17.17 -4.13
C GLU A 129 24.51 -17.38 -3.19
N ILE A 130 24.27 -17.46 -1.87
CA ILE A 130 25.32 -17.75 -0.88
C ILE A 130 26.01 -19.09 -1.18
N HIS A 131 25.26 -20.12 -1.58
CA HIS A 131 25.85 -21.42 -1.96
C HIS A 131 26.65 -21.37 -3.26
N LYS A 132 26.30 -20.52 -4.20
CA LYS A 132 27.09 -20.33 -5.44
C LYS A 132 28.43 -19.66 -5.16
N ASP A 133 28.45 -18.66 -4.30
CA ASP A 133 29.68 -17.95 -3.91
C ASP A 133 30.61 -18.86 -3.09
N ASN A 134 30.08 -19.76 -2.26
CA ASN A 134 30.87 -20.73 -1.54
C ASN A 134 31.39 -21.91 -2.39
N ALA A 135 30.75 -22.20 -3.52
CA ALA A 135 31.20 -23.21 -4.48
C ALA A 135 32.28 -22.69 -5.46
N ALA A 136 32.53 -21.39 -5.50
CA ALA A 136 33.52 -20.71 -6.35
C ALA A 136 34.88 -20.49 -5.66
N ILE A 137 35.08 -20.99 -4.44
CA ILE A 137 36.36 -20.93 -3.71
C ILE A 137 37.10 -22.29 -3.85
#